data_990c5ba6dd7412dec876dd2478c1a9ab
#
_entry.id   990c5ba6dd7412dec876dd2478c1a9ab
#
_cell.length_a   1.000
_cell.length_b   1.000
_cell.length_c   1.000
_cell.angle_alpha   90.00
_cell.angle_beta   90.00
_cell.angle_gamma   90.00
#
_symmetry.space_group_name_H-M   'P 1'
#
loop_
_entity.id
_entity.type
_entity.pdbx_description
1 polymer ?
#
loop_
_entity_poly.entity_id
_entity_poly.type
_entity_poly.pdbx_seq_one_letter_code
_entity_poly.pdbx_strand_id
1 'polypeptide(L)'
;QPSECLYNMVRDGVGILKVGPELTFKYREGIFALAKIEDELAECYGFVPSHFIDVLEQTMLTAEPNYWVKYYHGTDAQLHLKRKYSFSDRSRYYFAQPAVVAAEKKLLENLSSISIPLTVLSQYLPMEYELIREGKLENDPVAMLEYKCQRVQDRYFSSMLTGICAAAFAAA
;
A
#
# COMPACT_ATOMS: atom_id res chain seq x y z
N GLN A 1 -12.36 5.54 2.10
CA GLN A 1 -13.80 5.73 2.40
C GLN A 1 -14.60 4.54 1.87
N PRO A 2 -15.75 4.18 2.51
CA PRO A 2 -16.66 3.16 1.98
C PRO A 2 -17.23 3.55 0.61
N SER A 3 -17.50 2.56 -0.24
CA SER A 3 -18.08 2.78 -1.59
C SER A 3 -19.43 3.54 -1.52
N GLU A 4 -20.25 3.24 -0.52
CA GLU A 4 -21.52 3.92 -0.30
C GLU A 4 -21.37 5.42 -0.06
N CYS A 5 -20.37 5.84 0.71
CA CYS A 5 -20.08 7.27 0.92
C CYS A 5 -19.70 7.97 -0.38
N LEU A 6 -18.84 7.32 -1.20
CA LEU A 6 -18.42 7.86 -2.50
C LEU A 6 -19.63 7.98 -3.45
N TYR A 7 -20.45 6.94 -3.51
CA TYR A 7 -21.70 6.94 -4.28
C TYR A 7 -22.63 8.08 -3.86
N ASN A 8 -22.91 8.23 -2.57
CA ASN A 8 -23.79 9.29 -2.06
C ASN A 8 -23.25 10.69 -2.39
N MET A 9 -21.93 10.92 -2.26
CA MET A 9 -21.32 12.20 -2.64
C MET A 9 -21.59 12.56 -4.10
N VAL A 10 -21.42 11.61 -5.02
CA VAL A 10 -21.65 11.84 -6.45
C VAL A 10 -23.16 12.05 -6.74
N ARG A 11 -24.03 11.22 -6.17
CA ARG A 11 -25.48 11.37 -6.28
C ARG A 11 -25.94 12.76 -5.80
N ASP A 12 -25.35 13.27 -4.73
CA ASP A 12 -25.69 14.56 -4.13
C ASP A 12 -24.97 15.75 -4.83
N GLY A 13 -24.36 15.53 -6.00
CA GLY A 13 -23.82 16.56 -6.88
C GLY A 13 -22.35 16.91 -6.71
N VAL A 14 -21.56 16.10 -5.95
CA VAL A 14 -20.11 16.29 -5.87
C VAL A 14 -19.47 15.85 -7.18
N GLY A 15 -18.99 16.80 -7.98
CA GLY A 15 -18.40 16.56 -9.30
C GLY A 15 -16.95 16.09 -9.29
N ILE A 16 -16.23 16.25 -8.18
CA ILE A 16 -14.80 15.87 -8.06
C ILE A 16 -14.59 15.10 -6.76
N LEU A 17 -14.18 13.84 -6.88
CA LEU A 17 -13.75 13.01 -5.75
C LEU A 17 -12.22 13.01 -5.66
N LYS A 18 -11.69 13.45 -4.53
CA LYS A 18 -10.25 13.39 -4.28
C LYS A 18 -9.89 12.08 -3.60
N VAL A 19 -9.01 11.29 -4.23
CA VAL A 19 -8.30 10.21 -3.57
C VAL A 19 -7.23 10.82 -2.66
N GLY A 20 -7.41 10.70 -1.35
CA GLY A 20 -6.47 11.19 -0.35
C GLY A 20 -5.26 10.24 -0.20
N PRO A 21 -4.76 10.05 1.02
CA PRO A 21 -3.59 9.20 1.28
C PRO A 21 -3.84 7.70 1.08
N GLU A 22 -5.01 7.29 0.62
CA GLU A 22 -5.41 5.88 0.55
C GLU A 22 -4.56 5.07 -0.45
N LEU A 23 -4.16 5.66 -1.59
CA LEU A 23 -3.28 5.00 -2.54
C LEU A 23 -1.91 4.70 -1.92
N THR A 24 -1.28 5.69 -1.32
CA THR A 24 0.03 5.51 -0.67
C THR A 24 -0.07 4.61 0.57
N PHE A 25 -1.20 4.62 1.26
CA PHE A 25 -1.48 3.72 2.36
C PHE A 25 -1.56 2.26 1.89
N LYS A 26 -2.27 1.97 0.80
CA LYS A 26 -2.36 0.63 0.22
C LYS A 26 -1.04 0.16 -0.38
N TYR A 27 -0.30 1.07 -0.99
CA TYR A 27 1.07 0.80 -1.41
C TYR A 27 1.96 0.38 -0.22
N ARG A 28 1.93 1.15 0.88
CA ARG A 28 2.69 0.82 2.10
C ARG A 28 2.27 -0.54 2.68
N GLU A 29 0.97 -0.84 2.76
CA GLU A 29 0.50 -2.17 3.20
C GLU A 29 1.09 -3.29 2.33
N GLY A 30 1.12 -3.08 1.03
CA GLY A 30 1.66 -4.05 0.08
C GLY A 30 3.16 -4.25 0.24
N ILE A 31 3.93 -3.16 0.23
CA ILE A 31 5.40 -3.27 0.31
C ILE A 31 5.87 -3.77 1.68
N PHE A 32 5.12 -3.50 2.76
CA PHE A 32 5.41 -4.07 4.07
C PHE A 32 5.15 -5.58 4.11
N ALA A 33 4.08 -6.05 3.47
CA ALA A 33 3.82 -7.48 3.33
C ALA A 33 4.93 -8.16 2.50
N LEU A 34 5.33 -7.56 1.39
CA LEU A 34 6.45 -8.05 0.57
C LEU A 34 7.78 -8.06 1.34
N ALA A 35 8.05 -7.04 2.17
CA ALA A 35 9.24 -7.02 3.02
C ALA A 35 9.24 -8.18 4.04
N LYS A 36 8.08 -8.53 4.59
CA LYS A 36 7.96 -9.72 5.46
C LYS A 36 8.15 -11.02 4.70
N ILE A 37 7.63 -11.11 3.49
CA ILE A 37 7.87 -12.26 2.59
C ILE A 37 9.36 -12.37 2.25
N GLU A 38 10.04 -11.25 1.97
CA GLU A 38 11.48 -11.23 1.74
C GLU A 38 12.26 -11.76 2.94
N ASP A 39 11.93 -11.27 4.16
CA ASP A 39 12.57 -11.72 5.40
C ASP A 39 12.45 -13.25 5.58
N GLU A 40 11.26 -13.83 5.34
CA GLU A 40 11.01 -15.28 5.46
C GLU A 40 11.76 -16.12 4.41
N LEU A 41 11.95 -15.58 3.22
CA LEU A 41 12.54 -16.32 2.10
C LEU A 41 14.05 -16.14 1.96
N ALA A 42 14.63 -15.15 2.63
CA ALA A 42 16.03 -14.76 2.44
C ALA A 42 17.02 -15.90 2.66
N GLU A 43 16.87 -16.65 3.75
CA GLU A 43 17.74 -17.79 4.06
C GLU A 43 17.55 -18.92 3.04
N CYS A 44 16.31 -19.21 2.68
CA CYS A 44 15.95 -20.30 1.77
C CYS A 44 16.50 -20.08 0.35
N TYR A 45 16.46 -18.83 -0.13
CA TYR A 45 16.89 -18.46 -1.48
C TYR A 45 18.27 -17.80 -1.55
N GLY A 46 18.92 -17.57 -0.40
CA GLY A 46 20.29 -17.08 -0.31
C GLY A 46 20.49 -15.62 -0.72
N PHE A 47 19.45 -14.77 -0.62
CA PHE A 47 19.61 -13.33 -0.86
C PHE A 47 19.73 -12.53 0.44
N VAL A 48 20.38 -11.38 0.35
CA VAL A 48 20.49 -10.45 1.46
C VAL A 48 19.24 -9.59 1.50
N PRO A 49 18.45 -9.57 2.60
CA PRO A 49 17.24 -8.76 2.70
C PRO A 49 17.49 -7.27 2.48
N SER A 50 16.47 -6.59 1.99
CA SER A 50 16.49 -5.14 1.81
C SER A 50 16.40 -4.36 3.12
N HIS A 51 15.83 -4.97 4.15
CA HIS A 51 15.46 -4.33 5.42
C HIS A 51 14.60 -3.07 5.22
N PHE A 52 13.73 -3.07 4.22
CA PHE A 52 12.95 -1.91 3.78
C PHE A 52 12.23 -1.20 4.94
N ILE A 53 11.59 -1.95 5.83
CA ILE A 53 10.82 -1.37 6.95
C ILE A 53 11.73 -0.62 7.92
N ASP A 54 12.90 -1.17 8.23
CA ASP A 54 13.86 -0.55 9.15
C ASP A 54 14.54 0.66 8.51
N VAL A 55 14.88 0.57 7.23
CA VAL A 55 15.43 1.70 6.45
C VAL A 55 14.43 2.85 6.40
N LEU A 56 13.16 2.57 6.15
CA LEU A 56 12.11 3.59 6.16
C LEU A 56 11.97 4.24 7.54
N GLU A 57 11.91 3.45 8.61
CA GLU A 57 11.82 3.98 9.97
C GLU A 57 13.04 4.82 10.35
N GLN A 58 14.24 4.32 10.04
CA GLN A 58 15.48 5.08 10.29
C GLN A 58 15.49 6.40 9.51
N THR A 59 15.02 6.38 8.27
CA THR A 59 14.89 7.60 7.46
C THR A 59 13.90 8.58 8.09
N MET A 60 12.77 8.09 8.61
CA MET A 60 11.80 8.93 9.33
C MET A 60 12.37 9.56 10.59
N LEU A 61 13.33 8.91 11.25
CA LEU A 61 13.98 9.42 12.45
C LEU A 61 15.04 10.49 12.17
N THR A 62 15.72 10.41 11.02
CA THR A 62 16.92 11.19 10.73
C THR A 62 16.73 12.27 9.66
N ALA A 63 15.72 12.15 8.79
CA ALA A 63 15.51 13.09 7.69
C ALA A 63 14.87 14.40 8.15
N GLU A 64 15.32 15.49 7.55
CA GLU A 64 14.72 16.82 7.69
C GLU A 64 14.14 17.28 6.33
N PRO A 65 12.98 17.95 6.31
CA PRO A 65 12.12 18.26 7.46
C PRO A 65 11.40 17.00 8.01
N ASN A 66 11.16 16.99 9.32
CA ASN A 66 10.47 15.89 9.98
C ASN A 66 8.94 16.03 9.84
N TYR A 67 8.30 15.12 9.08
CA TYR A 67 6.88 15.21 8.74
C TYR A 67 5.94 14.52 9.74
N TRP A 68 6.43 13.79 10.74
CA TRP A 68 5.59 13.02 11.67
C TRP A 68 5.52 13.62 13.09
N VAL A 69 6.54 14.32 13.56
CA VAL A 69 6.67 14.80 14.95
C VAL A 69 5.46 15.61 15.42
N LYS A 70 4.91 16.46 14.56
CA LYS A 70 3.73 17.29 14.90
C LYS A 70 2.44 16.50 15.07
N TYR A 71 2.41 15.24 14.62
CA TYR A 71 1.17 14.46 14.51
C TYR A 71 1.16 13.21 15.37
N TYR A 72 2.34 12.70 15.75
CA TYR A 72 2.45 11.49 16.54
C TYR A 72 2.93 11.84 17.94
N HIS A 73 2.14 11.43 18.93
CA HIS A 73 2.42 11.65 20.35
C HIS A 73 2.35 10.33 21.09
N GLY A 74 3.12 10.17 22.15
CA GLY A 74 3.12 8.97 22.98
C GLY A 74 4.52 8.57 23.46
N THR A 75 4.64 7.40 24.03
CA THR A 75 5.93 6.80 24.40
C THR A 75 6.72 6.38 23.15
N ASP A 76 8.02 6.13 23.31
CA ASP A 76 8.89 5.69 22.19
C ASP A 76 8.35 4.44 21.50
N ALA A 77 7.83 3.47 22.25
CA ALA A 77 7.20 2.27 21.70
C ALA A 77 5.93 2.58 20.88
N GLN A 78 5.10 3.52 21.37
CA GLN A 78 3.91 3.99 20.64
C GLN A 78 4.29 4.78 19.38
N LEU A 79 5.33 5.60 19.46
CA LEU A 79 5.84 6.35 18.30
C LEU A 79 6.43 5.41 17.24
N HIS A 80 7.20 4.39 17.65
CA HIS A 80 7.69 3.33 16.77
C HIS A 80 6.53 2.66 16.01
N LEU A 81 5.46 2.26 16.72
CA LEU A 81 4.29 1.67 16.09
C LEU A 81 3.60 2.65 15.12
N LYS A 82 3.41 3.92 15.53
CA LYS A 82 2.73 4.93 14.72
C LYS A 82 3.50 5.29 13.45
N ARG A 83 4.83 5.35 13.49
CA ARG A 83 5.65 5.60 12.29
C ARG A 83 5.40 4.57 11.20
N LYS A 84 5.19 3.31 11.59
CA LYS A 84 4.96 2.18 10.66
C LYS A 84 3.49 1.98 10.27
N TYR A 85 2.54 2.15 11.20
CA TYR A 85 1.18 1.66 11.02
C TYR A 85 0.05 2.67 11.21
N SER A 86 0.36 3.96 11.43
CA SER A 86 -0.69 4.97 11.61
C SER A 86 -1.55 5.14 10.35
N PHE A 87 -2.86 5.28 10.53
CA PHE A 87 -3.78 5.65 9.45
C PHE A 87 -3.51 7.03 8.85
N SER A 88 -2.88 7.94 9.58
CA SER A 88 -2.44 9.24 9.02
C SER A 88 -1.25 9.11 8.07
N ASP A 89 -0.58 7.97 8.07
CA ASP A 89 0.46 7.53 7.14
C ASP A 89 1.48 8.62 6.76
N ARG A 90 2.25 9.06 7.76
CA ARG A 90 3.30 10.04 7.51
C ARG A 90 4.54 9.45 6.82
N SER A 91 4.69 8.13 6.79
CA SER A 91 5.78 7.44 6.11
C SER A 91 5.86 7.76 4.61
N ARG A 92 4.71 8.03 3.97
CA ARG A 92 4.64 8.35 2.53
C ARG A 92 5.53 9.53 2.10
N TYR A 93 5.82 10.46 2.99
CA TYR A 93 6.68 11.63 2.68
C TYR A 93 8.16 11.27 2.56
N TYR A 94 8.52 10.05 2.95
CA TYR A 94 9.90 9.56 2.95
C TYR A 94 10.17 8.54 1.84
N PHE A 95 9.15 8.09 1.10
CA PHE A 95 9.31 7.10 0.02
C PHE A 95 10.25 7.56 -1.11
N ALA A 96 10.35 8.87 -1.34
CA ALA A 96 11.27 9.42 -2.33
C ALA A 96 12.71 9.63 -1.81
N GLN A 97 13.00 9.29 -0.55
CA GLN A 97 14.35 9.42 -0.01
C GLN A 97 15.29 8.35 -0.62
N PRO A 98 16.53 8.71 -0.99
CA PRO A 98 17.42 7.81 -1.71
C PRO A 98 17.63 6.44 -1.04
N ALA A 99 17.76 6.43 0.29
CA ALA A 99 17.93 5.18 1.05
C ALA A 99 16.70 4.28 0.94
N VAL A 100 15.49 4.86 1.01
CA VAL A 100 14.22 4.12 0.91
C VAL A 100 14.03 3.60 -0.50
N VAL A 101 14.29 4.41 -1.53
CA VAL A 101 14.24 3.99 -2.94
C VAL A 101 15.21 2.84 -3.21
N ALA A 102 16.43 2.90 -2.66
CA ALA A 102 17.41 1.82 -2.83
C ALA A 102 16.96 0.52 -2.14
N ALA A 103 16.39 0.61 -0.94
CA ALA A 103 15.85 -0.54 -0.23
C ALA A 103 14.64 -1.15 -0.95
N GLU A 104 13.72 -0.32 -1.46
CA GLU A 104 12.58 -0.75 -2.27
C GLU A 104 13.03 -1.48 -3.54
N LYS A 105 13.95 -0.90 -4.28
CA LYS A 105 14.51 -1.52 -5.48
C LYS A 105 15.09 -2.89 -5.17
N LYS A 106 15.91 -3.00 -4.11
CA LYS A 106 16.51 -4.26 -3.68
C LYS A 106 15.45 -5.31 -3.30
N LEU A 107 14.41 -4.90 -2.55
CA LEU A 107 13.28 -5.76 -2.20
C LEU A 107 12.62 -6.35 -3.43
N LEU A 108 12.27 -5.49 -4.39
CA LEU A 108 11.60 -5.90 -5.62
C LEU A 108 12.50 -6.80 -6.47
N GLU A 109 13.78 -6.46 -6.63
CA GLU A 109 14.77 -7.29 -7.34
C GLU A 109 14.92 -8.69 -6.71
N ASN A 110 15.02 -8.79 -5.39
CA ASN A 110 15.09 -10.05 -4.68
C ASN A 110 13.86 -10.92 -4.97
N LEU A 111 12.66 -10.37 -4.79
CA LEU A 111 11.41 -11.13 -4.96
C LEU A 111 11.05 -11.41 -6.41
N SER A 112 11.41 -10.53 -7.36
CA SER A 112 11.22 -10.79 -8.79
C SER A 112 12.18 -11.85 -9.34
N SER A 113 13.26 -12.16 -8.63
CA SER A 113 14.21 -13.20 -9.04
C SER A 113 13.71 -14.63 -8.82
N ILE A 114 12.58 -14.79 -8.10
CA ILE A 114 12.01 -16.08 -7.71
C ILE A 114 10.52 -16.15 -8.03
N SER A 115 9.96 -17.35 -8.07
CA SER A 115 8.51 -17.54 -7.94
C SER A 115 8.17 -17.60 -6.46
N ILE A 116 7.47 -16.59 -5.93
CA ILE A 116 7.14 -16.52 -4.51
C ILE A 116 6.23 -17.70 -4.14
N PRO A 117 6.58 -18.53 -3.12
CA PRO A 117 5.77 -19.67 -2.72
C PRO A 117 4.34 -19.27 -2.32
N LEU A 118 3.35 -19.95 -2.89
CA LEU A 118 1.94 -19.65 -2.63
C LEU A 118 1.56 -19.79 -1.14
N THR A 119 2.22 -20.67 -0.42
CA THR A 119 2.03 -20.86 1.03
C THR A 119 2.42 -19.62 1.83
N VAL A 120 3.46 -18.89 1.41
CA VAL A 120 3.89 -17.65 2.05
C VAL A 120 2.99 -16.50 1.62
N LEU A 121 2.65 -16.43 0.33
CA LEU A 121 1.68 -15.44 -0.18
C LEU A 121 0.34 -15.51 0.57
N SER A 122 -0.18 -16.71 0.84
CA SER A 122 -1.45 -16.88 1.54
C SER A 122 -1.46 -16.26 2.95
N GLN A 123 -0.30 -16.13 3.60
CA GLN A 123 -0.18 -15.53 4.92
C GLN A 123 -0.17 -14.00 4.89
N TYR A 124 0.58 -13.42 3.96
CA TYR A 124 0.86 -11.98 3.94
C TYR A 124 0.03 -11.21 2.92
N LEU A 125 -0.37 -11.88 1.82
CA LEU A 125 -1.10 -11.32 0.68
C LEU A 125 -2.24 -12.24 0.23
N PRO A 126 -3.21 -12.55 1.12
CA PRO A 126 -4.22 -13.59 0.86
C PRO A 126 -5.12 -13.28 -0.34
N MET A 127 -5.39 -12.03 -0.65
CA MET A 127 -6.20 -11.66 -1.81
C MET A 127 -5.44 -11.84 -3.12
N GLU A 128 -4.18 -11.42 -3.15
CA GLU A 128 -3.27 -11.59 -4.28
C GLU A 128 -3.02 -13.08 -4.52
N TYR A 129 -2.84 -13.86 -3.45
CA TYR A 129 -2.73 -15.32 -3.51
C TYR A 129 -3.91 -15.98 -4.25
N GLU A 130 -5.15 -15.63 -3.92
CA GLU A 130 -6.33 -16.21 -4.59
C GLU A 130 -6.34 -15.87 -6.09
N LEU A 131 -6.03 -14.64 -6.46
CA LEU A 131 -5.98 -14.22 -7.86
C LEU A 131 -4.86 -14.88 -8.66
N ILE A 132 -3.71 -15.10 -8.04
CA ILE A 132 -2.60 -15.82 -8.67
C ILE A 132 -2.99 -17.28 -8.92
N ARG A 133 -3.65 -17.93 -7.96
CA ARG A 133 -4.19 -19.29 -8.15
C ARG A 133 -5.19 -19.39 -9.28
N GLU A 134 -6.00 -18.35 -9.47
CA GLU A 134 -6.99 -18.27 -10.55
C GLU A 134 -6.40 -17.84 -11.89
N GLY A 135 -5.10 -17.55 -11.97
CA GLY A 135 -4.43 -17.04 -13.17
C GLY A 135 -4.85 -15.63 -13.57
N LYS A 136 -5.39 -14.84 -12.63
CA LYS A 136 -5.85 -13.46 -12.84
C LYS A 136 -4.82 -12.40 -12.46
N LEU A 137 -3.77 -12.79 -11.76
CA LEU A 137 -2.66 -11.94 -11.35
C LEU A 137 -1.34 -12.70 -11.53
N GLU A 138 -0.31 -12.03 -11.97
CA GLU A 138 1.04 -12.60 -12.06
C GLU A 138 1.67 -12.75 -10.68
N ASN A 139 2.48 -13.81 -10.49
CA ASN A 139 3.29 -13.99 -9.29
C ASN A 139 4.54 -13.12 -9.39
N ASP A 140 4.34 -11.81 -9.39
CA ASP A 140 5.35 -10.78 -9.46
C ASP A 140 5.08 -9.69 -8.40
N PRO A 141 6.08 -9.25 -7.62
CA PRO A 141 5.88 -8.26 -6.55
C PRO A 141 5.38 -6.92 -7.05
N VAL A 142 5.78 -6.48 -8.25
CA VAL A 142 5.32 -5.21 -8.83
C VAL A 142 3.85 -5.31 -9.22
N ALA A 143 3.44 -6.40 -9.90
CA ALA A 143 2.05 -6.64 -10.27
C ALA A 143 1.13 -6.69 -9.03
N MET A 144 1.60 -7.28 -7.91
CA MET A 144 0.85 -7.30 -6.65
C MET A 144 0.66 -5.90 -6.06
N LEU A 145 1.69 -5.03 -6.09
CA LEU A 145 1.59 -3.64 -5.63
C LEU A 145 0.66 -2.82 -6.51
N GLU A 146 0.78 -2.94 -7.82
CA GLU A 146 -0.10 -2.29 -8.79
C GLU A 146 -1.55 -2.70 -8.58
N TYR A 147 -1.82 -3.98 -8.40
CA TYR A 147 -3.17 -4.48 -8.11
C TYR A 147 -3.76 -3.86 -6.84
N LYS A 148 -2.97 -3.74 -5.75
CA LYS A 148 -3.45 -3.08 -4.52
C LYS A 148 -3.86 -1.62 -4.76
N CYS A 149 -3.11 -0.89 -5.55
CA CYS A 149 -3.42 0.50 -5.92
C CYS A 149 -4.62 0.57 -6.86
N GLN A 150 -4.68 -0.33 -7.86
CA GLN A 150 -5.77 -0.42 -8.82
C GLN A 150 -7.13 -0.63 -8.15
N ARG A 151 -7.21 -1.50 -7.15
CA ARG A 151 -8.45 -1.73 -6.38
C ARG A 151 -9.01 -0.46 -5.72
N VAL A 152 -8.16 0.46 -5.29
CA VAL A 152 -8.62 1.75 -4.76
C VAL A 152 -9.24 2.57 -5.89
N GLN A 153 -8.57 2.65 -7.03
CA GLN A 153 -9.05 3.40 -8.19
C GLN A 153 -10.38 2.83 -8.71
N ASP A 154 -10.48 1.50 -8.85
CA ASP A 154 -11.68 0.81 -9.31
C ASP A 154 -12.88 1.09 -8.40
N ARG A 155 -12.67 1.12 -7.08
CA ARG A 155 -13.72 1.45 -6.12
C ARG A 155 -14.23 2.90 -6.31
N TYR A 156 -13.33 3.86 -6.47
CA TYR A 156 -13.71 5.25 -6.75
C TYR A 156 -14.44 5.36 -8.08
N PHE A 157 -13.91 4.76 -9.12
CA PHE A 157 -14.48 4.80 -10.46
C PHE A 157 -15.88 4.16 -10.52
N SER A 158 -16.04 2.97 -9.96
CA SER A 158 -17.34 2.29 -9.90
C SER A 158 -18.37 3.09 -9.12
N SER A 159 -17.97 3.70 -7.99
CA SER A 159 -18.85 4.54 -7.18
C SER A 159 -19.27 5.82 -7.93
N MET A 160 -18.37 6.39 -8.73
CA MET A 160 -18.68 7.56 -9.56
C MET A 160 -19.69 7.20 -10.67
N LEU A 161 -19.47 6.13 -11.41
CA LEU A 161 -20.36 5.70 -12.48
C LEU A 161 -21.78 5.43 -11.96
N THR A 162 -21.92 4.66 -10.89
CA THR A 162 -23.23 4.36 -10.31
C THR A 162 -23.92 5.58 -9.73
N GLY A 163 -23.17 6.52 -9.11
CA GLY A 163 -23.69 7.79 -8.60
C GLY A 163 -24.21 8.72 -9.70
N ILE A 164 -23.49 8.82 -10.82
CA ILE A 164 -23.92 9.61 -11.99
C ILE A 164 -25.22 9.05 -12.58
N CYS A 165 -25.31 7.72 -12.76
CA CYS A 165 -26.52 7.08 -13.26
C CYS A 165 -27.73 7.37 -12.33
N ALA A 166 -27.57 7.25 -11.03
CA ALA A 166 -28.63 7.52 -10.06
C ALA A 166 -29.09 8.98 -10.08
N ALA A 167 -28.16 9.92 -10.18
CA ALA A 167 -28.50 11.36 -10.28
C ALA A 167 -29.28 11.67 -11.57
N ALA A 168 -28.90 11.07 -12.70
CA ALA A 168 -29.61 11.23 -13.98
C ALA A 168 -31.04 10.69 -13.92
N PHE A 169 -31.27 9.54 -13.27
CA PHE A 169 -32.62 8.99 -13.09
C PHE A 169 -33.51 9.81 -12.14
N ALA A 170 -32.92 10.46 -11.15
CA ALA A 170 -33.68 11.32 -10.22
C ALA A 170 -34.09 12.66 -10.82
N ALA A 171 -33.44 13.10 -11.90
CA ALA A 171 -33.72 14.35 -12.61
C ALA A 171 -34.68 14.21 -13.80
N ALA A 172 -35.06 12.97 -14.17
CA ALA A 172 -36.00 12.66 -15.26
C ALA A 172 -37.39 12.42 -14.72
#